data_02514fb4fadb44be2ebf176a6e94ba96
#
_entry.id   02514fb4fadb44be2ebf176a6e94ba96
#
_cell.length_a   1.000
_cell.length_b   1.000
_cell.length_c   1.000
_cell.angle_alpha   90.00
_cell.angle_beta   90.00
_cell.angle_gamma   90.00
#
_symmetry.space_group_name_H-M   'P 1'
#
loop_
_entity.id
_entity.type
_entity.pdbx_description
1 polymer ?
#
loop_
_entity_poly.entity_id
_entity_poly.type
_entity_poly.pdbx_seq_one_letter_code
_entity_poly.pdbx_strand_id
1 'polypeptide(L)'
;AIGLVDLVGATITGQLACDGGKFLAEDKALKCDGITVGASVFLSDGFEAQGEVNLVRAKIDGQLTCTGGKFLAKGMALNCSAISVGADVFLRTGFEARGWVDLKRAEIAGNLQMSAATLNTGLDAQGMRVRAGFIWKDVTGDGIEVDLIDAHVGTLVDSPGSWQSVKMLRLSSFRFDRIESDMDVQ
;
A
#
# COMPACT_ATOMS: atom_id res chain seq x y z
N ALA A 1 -9.67 -16.24 -10.30
CA ALA A 1 -10.18 -15.74 -11.58
C ALA A 1 -9.09 -15.85 -12.64
N ILE A 2 -9.42 -16.30 -13.85
CA ILE A 2 -8.48 -16.38 -14.99
C ILE A 2 -8.48 -15.05 -15.75
N GLY A 3 -9.62 -14.39 -15.87
CA GLY A 3 -9.78 -13.09 -16.51
C GLY A 3 -9.83 -11.93 -15.51
N LEU A 4 -9.95 -10.72 -16.05
CA LEU A 4 -10.17 -9.52 -15.27
C LEU A 4 -11.43 -9.64 -14.40
N VAL A 5 -11.30 -9.25 -13.12
CA VAL A 5 -12.46 -8.98 -12.27
C VAL A 5 -12.68 -7.48 -12.22
N ASP A 6 -13.83 -7.01 -12.72
CA ASP A 6 -14.15 -5.58 -12.82
C ASP A 6 -15.29 -5.22 -11.84
N LEU A 7 -14.96 -4.39 -10.86
CA LEU A 7 -15.84 -3.86 -9.82
C LEU A 7 -15.86 -2.32 -9.83
N VAL A 8 -15.57 -1.70 -10.98
CA VAL A 8 -15.54 -0.23 -11.11
C VAL A 8 -16.85 0.39 -10.65
N GLY A 9 -16.78 1.37 -9.75
CA GLY A 9 -17.93 2.08 -9.22
C GLY A 9 -18.92 1.24 -8.41
N ALA A 10 -18.59 -0.02 -8.10
CA ALA A 10 -19.44 -0.87 -7.30
C ALA A 10 -19.61 -0.32 -5.87
N THR A 11 -20.74 -0.63 -5.24
CA THR A 11 -20.99 -0.34 -3.83
C THR A 11 -21.21 -1.64 -3.08
N ILE A 12 -20.38 -1.90 -2.08
CA ILE A 12 -20.43 -3.06 -1.19
C ILE A 12 -20.68 -2.53 0.22
N THR A 13 -21.83 -2.82 0.80
CA THR A 13 -22.19 -2.34 2.15
C THR A 13 -21.39 -3.03 3.26
N GLY A 14 -20.97 -4.27 3.03
CA GLY A 14 -20.11 -5.05 3.92
C GLY A 14 -18.64 -4.96 3.53
N GLN A 15 -17.91 -6.05 3.71
CA GLN A 15 -16.50 -6.20 3.36
C GLN A 15 -16.31 -6.77 1.95
N LEU A 16 -15.18 -6.46 1.32
CA LEU A 16 -14.68 -7.14 0.14
C LEU A 16 -13.54 -8.07 0.58
N ALA A 17 -13.79 -9.38 0.58
CA ALA A 17 -12.81 -10.39 0.99
C ALA A 17 -12.32 -11.18 -0.23
N CYS A 18 -11.05 -11.10 -0.53
CA CYS A 18 -10.37 -11.82 -1.59
C CYS A 18 -9.17 -12.63 -1.05
N ASP A 19 -9.16 -12.93 0.27
CA ASP A 19 -8.08 -13.68 0.91
C ASP A 19 -7.85 -15.02 0.21
N GLY A 20 -6.56 -15.38 -0.02
CA GLY A 20 -6.19 -16.58 -0.75
C GLY A 20 -6.57 -16.56 -2.25
N GLY A 21 -7.21 -15.50 -2.71
CA GLY A 21 -7.66 -15.38 -4.10
C GLY A 21 -6.52 -15.35 -5.11
N LYS A 22 -6.70 -16.03 -6.25
CA LYS A 22 -5.76 -16.02 -7.38
C LYS A 22 -6.37 -15.29 -8.57
N PHE A 23 -5.76 -14.18 -8.97
CA PHE A 23 -6.18 -13.32 -10.08
C PHE A 23 -5.11 -13.39 -11.16
N LEU A 24 -5.36 -14.18 -12.19
CA LEU A 24 -4.34 -14.61 -13.17
C LEU A 24 -4.28 -13.76 -14.45
N ALA A 25 -5.15 -12.76 -14.60
CA ALA A 25 -5.08 -11.83 -15.72
C ALA A 25 -3.78 -11.01 -15.63
N GLU A 26 -2.99 -10.97 -16.72
CA GLU A 26 -1.62 -10.41 -16.69
C GLU A 26 -1.57 -8.88 -16.81
N ASP A 27 -2.53 -8.25 -17.48
CA ASP A 27 -2.59 -6.78 -17.60
C ASP A 27 -3.25 -6.16 -16.36
N LYS A 28 -4.55 -6.40 -16.19
CA LYS A 28 -5.34 -5.97 -15.06
C LYS A 28 -6.03 -7.16 -14.42
N ALA A 29 -5.69 -7.43 -13.18
CA ALA A 29 -6.19 -8.59 -12.48
C ALA A 29 -7.48 -8.28 -11.70
N LEU A 30 -7.50 -7.14 -11.00
CA LEU A 30 -8.65 -6.67 -10.22
C LEU A 30 -8.81 -5.17 -10.40
N LYS A 31 -9.98 -4.75 -10.87
CA LYS A 31 -10.29 -3.35 -11.16
C LYS A 31 -11.43 -2.87 -10.27
N CYS A 32 -11.09 -1.97 -9.34
CA CYS A 32 -11.98 -1.43 -8.32
C CYS A 32 -11.95 0.11 -8.28
N ASP A 33 -11.76 0.75 -9.45
CA ASP A 33 -11.73 2.22 -9.53
C ASP A 33 -13.03 2.81 -8.97
N GLY A 34 -12.94 3.72 -8.01
CA GLY A 34 -14.08 4.39 -7.41
C GLY A 34 -15.05 3.47 -6.67
N ILE A 35 -14.64 2.26 -6.30
CA ILE A 35 -15.46 1.37 -5.48
C ILE A 35 -15.74 2.00 -4.11
N THR A 36 -16.92 1.74 -3.56
CA THR A 36 -17.25 2.08 -2.17
C THR A 36 -17.47 0.80 -1.38
N VAL A 37 -16.73 0.65 -0.27
CA VAL A 37 -16.81 -0.51 0.63
C VAL A 37 -17.10 -0.02 2.05
N GLY A 38 -18.27 -0.36 2.58
CA GLY A 38 -18.76 0.10 3.90
C GLY A 38 -18.08 -0.58 5.10
N ALA A 39 -17.18 -1.53 4.85
CA ALA A 39 -16.34 -2.15 5.87
C ALA A 39 -14.90 -2.25 5.35
N SER A 40 -14.23 -3.38 5.52
CA SER A 40 -12.83 -3.56 5.16
C SER A 40 -12.65 -4.27 3.82
N VAL A 41 -11.46 -4.07 3.22
CA VAL A 41 -11.00 -4.80 2.04
C VAL A 41 -9.84 -5.71 2.45
N PHE A 42 -9.93 -7.00 2.10
CA PHE A 42 -8.94 -8.01 2.41
C PHE A 42 -8.37 -8.61 1.12
N LEU A 43 -7.09 -8.36 0.87
CA LEU A 43 -6.28 -8.89 -0.23
C LEU A 43 -5.06 -9.60 0.38
N SER A 44 -5.29 -10.51 1.33
CA SER A 44 -4.29 -11.06 2.23
C SER A 44 -4.23 -12.59 2.19
N ASP A 45 -3.44 -13.17 3.07
CA ASP A 45 -3.39 -14.59 3.38
C ASP A 45 -3.28 -15.50 2.13
N GLY A 46 -2.29 -15.20 1.28
CA GLY A 46 -2.04 -15.92 0.03
C GLY A 46 -2.78 -15.34 -1.18
N PHE A 47 -3.35 -14.14 -1.08
CA PHE A 47 -3.81 -13.39 -2.24
C PHE A 47 -2.67 -13.26 -3.27
N GLU A 48 -2.98 -13.44 -4.54
CA GLU A 48 -2.02 -13.30 -5.64
C GLU A 48 -2.67 -12.68 -6.86
N ALA A 49 -2.05 -11.64 -7.40
CA ALA A 49 -2.46 -11.00 -8.64
C ALA A 49 -1.28 -10.95 -9.63
N GLN A 50 -1.46 -11.46 -10.85
CA GLN A 50 -0.44 -11.42 -11.91
C GLN A 50 -0.41 -10.05 -12.58
N GLY A 51 -1.55 -9.42 -12.78
CA GLY A 51 -1.67 -8.05 -13.30
C GLY A 51 -1.97 -7.01 -12.24
N GLU A 52 -2.17 -5.77 -12.68
CA GLU A 52 -2.48 -4.63 -11.81
C GLU A 52 -3.71 -4.88 -10.94
N VAL A 53 -3.58 -4.54 -9.66
CA VAL A 53 -4.72 -4.34 -8.74
C VAL A 53 -4.96 -2.85 -8.62
N ASN A 54 -6.12 -2.39 -9.06
CA ASN A 54 -6.46 -0.97 -9.15
C ASN A 54 -7.58 -0.60 -8.19
N LEU A 55 -7.26 0.27 -7.21
CA LEU A 55 -8.14 0.84 -6.19
C LEU A 55 -8.16 2.37 -6.26
N VAL A 56 -7.91 2.94 -7.45
CA VAL A 56 -7.89 4.40 -7.65
C VAL A 56 -9.21 5.01 -7.20
N ARG A 57 -9.16 6.03 -6.33
CA ARG A 57 -10.34 6.72 -5.77
C ARG A 57 -11.32 5.79 -5.05
N ALA A 58 -10.89 4.59 -4.64
CA ALA A 58 -11.71 3.74 -3.80
C ALA A 58 -11.98 4.42 -2.45
N LYS A 59 -13.19 4.20 -1.92
CA LYS A 59 -13.57 4.61 -0.58
C LYS A 59 -13.81 3.38 0.27
N ILE A 60 -13.02 3.22 1.33
CA ILE A 60 -13.07 2.09 2.24
C ILE A 60 -13.32 2.65 3.65
N ASP A 61 -14.48 2.36 4.24
CA ASP A 61 -14.79 2.90 5.58
C ASP A 61 -13.98 2.21 6.69
N GLY A 62 -13.60 0.94 6.50
CA GLY A 62 -12.72 0.17 7.38
C GLY A 62 -11.25 0.22 6.96
N GLN A 63 -10.56 -0.92 7.10
CA GLN A 63 -9.14 -1.08 6.76
C GLN A 63 -8.92 -1.68 5.36
N LEU A 64 -7.73 -1.42 4.79
CA LEU A 64 -7.22 -2.16 3.64
C LEU A 64 -6.10 -3.09 4.12
N THR A 65 -6.28 -4.40 3.97
CA THR A 65 -5.30 -5.40 4.39
C THR A 65 -4.75 -6.16 3.18
N CYS A 66 -3.43 -6.07 2.98
CA CYS A 66 -2.69 -6.81 1.97
C CYS A 66 -1.57 -7.67 2.60
N THR A 67 -1.69 -7.98 3.89
CA THR A 67 -0.68 -8.77 4.63
C THR A 67 -0.47 -10.14 3.97
N GLY A 68 0.77 -10.47 3.61
CA GLY A 68 1.08 -11.73 2.92
C GLY A 68 0.58 -11.83 1.47
N GLY A 69 0.04 -10.76 0.92
CA GLY A 69 -0.43 -10.69 -0.46
C GLY A 69 0.71 -10.48 -1.46
N LYS A 70 0.58 -11.07 -2.65
CA LYS A 70 1.56 -10.98 -3.75
C LYS A 70 0.98 -10.24 -4.95
N PHE A 71 1.58 -9.12 -5.29
CA PHE A 71 1.19 -8.23 -6.37
C PHE A 71 2.29 -8.28 -7.44
N LEU A 72 2.12 -9.15 -8.45
CA LEU A 72 3.20 -9.62 -9.32
C LEU A 72 3.32 -8.87 -10.65
N ALA A 73 2.46 -7.89 -10.92
CA ALA A 73 2.59 -7.02 -12.09
C ALA A 73 3.91 -6.24 -12.05
N LYS A 74 4.66 -6.23 -13.18
CA LYS A 74 5.98 -5.59 -13.26
C LYS A 74 5.92 -4.06 -13.36
N GLY A 75 4.85 -3.52 -13.92
CA GLY A 75 4.65 -2.07 -14.06
C GLY A 75 4.02 -1.46 -12.81
N MET A 76 2.71 -1.37 -12.79
CA MET A 76 1.92 -0.98 -11.63
C MET A 76 1.40 -2.24 -10.95
N ALA A 77 1.85 -2.53 -9.74
CA ALA A 77 1.44 -3.71 -9.00
C ALA A 77 0.18 -3.44 -8.16
N LEU A 78 0.19 -2.34 -7.41
CA LEU A 78 -0.95 -1.91 -6.60
C LEU A 78 -1.15 -0.39 -6.78
N ASN A 79 -2.28 -0.01 -7.34
CA ASN A 79 -2.65 1.38 -7.59
C ASN A 79 -3.74 1.83 -6.62
N CYS A 80 -3.36 2.60 -5.62
CA CYS A 80 -4.23 3.19 -4.61
C CYS A 80 -4.22 4.74 -4.69
N SER A 81 -3.98 5.30 -5.87
CA SER A 81 -3.96 6.76 -6.04
C SER A 81 -5.29 7.39 -5.63
N ALA A 82 -5.24 8.41 -4.78
CA ALA A 82 -6.39 9.11 -4.22
C ALA A 82 -7.40 8.20 -3.49
N ILE A 83 -6.96 7.06 -2.95
CA ILE A 83 -7.78 6.22 -2.10
C ILE A 83 -8.11 6.92 -0.78
N SER A 84 -9.29 6.65 -0.23
CA SER A 84 -9.67 7.07 1.13
C SER A 84 -9.93 5.83 1.99
N VAL A 85 -9.19 5.70 3.10
CA VAL A 85 -9.28 4.56 4.04
C VAL A 85 -9.59 5.09 5.44
N GLY A 86 -10.70 4.66 6.00
CA GLY A 86 -11.20 5.13 7.30
C GLY A 86 -10.44 4.56 8.50
N ALA A 87 -9.60 3.55 8.30
CA ALA A 87 -8.76 2.94 9.34
C ALA A 87 -7.33 2.72 8.82
N ASP A 88 -6.69 1.61 9.19
CA ASP A 88 -5.31 1.29 8.82
C ASP A 88 -5.18 0.72 7.41
N VAL A 89 -4.00 0.90 6.83
CA VAL A 89 -3.54 0.20 5.62
C VAL A 89 -2.38 -0.70 6.01
N PHE A 90 -2.51 -2.01 5.72
CA PHE A 90 -1.50 -3.02 6.03
C PHE A 90 -0.87 -3.58 4.76
N LEU A 91 0.33 -3.13 4.44
CA LEU A 91 1.20 -3.65 3.38
C LEU A 91 2.43 -4.26 4.05
N ARG A 92 2.25 -5.34 4.83
CA ARG A 92 3.27 -5.82 5.76
C ARG A 92 3.41 -7.34 5.73
N THR A 93 4.42 -7.85 6.41
CA THR A 93 4.69 -9.26 6.73
C THR A 93 4.34 -10.19 5.57
N GLY A 94 5.28 -10.34 4.63
CA GLY A 94 5.10 -11.14 3.41
C GLY A 94 4.30 -10.45 2.30
N PHE A 95 3.95 -9.18 2.44
CA PHE A 95 3.51 -8.36 1.30
C PHE A 95 4.65 -8.27 0.29
N GLU A 96 4.37 -8.60 -0.96
CA GLU A 96 5.32 -8.50 -2.08
C GLU A 96 4.71 -7.71 -3.22
N ALA A 97 5.40 -6.67 -3.68
CA ALA A 97 5.05 -5.94 -4.90
C ALA A 97 6.23 -5.96 -5.89
N ARG A 98 6.04 -6.50 -7.09
CA ARG A 98 7.07 -6.51 -8.14
C ARG A 98 7.19 -5.18 -8.85
N GLY A 99 6.08 -4.54 -9.15
CA GLY A 99 6.03 -3.20 -9.73
C GLY A 99 5.81 -2.12 -8.68
N TRP A 100 5.40 -0.95 -9.14
CA TRP A 100 5.10 0.20 -8.29
C TRP A 100 3.91 -0.04 -7.37
N VAL A 101 4.03 0.46 -6.15
CA VAL A 101 2.91 0.73 -5.25
C VAL A 101 2.64 2.23 -5.32
N ASP A 102 1.45 2.63 -5.76
CA ASP A 102 1.03 4.02 -5.88
C ASP A 102 0.04 4.38 -4.77
N LEU A 103 0.43 5.30 -3.91
CA LEU A 103 -0.36 5.91 -2.83
C LEU A 103 -0.47 7.43 -3.00
N LYS A 104 -0.28 7.94 -4.23
CA LYS A 104 -0.39 9.39 -4.48
C LYS A 104 -1.71 9.94 -3.98
N ARG A 105 -1.63 10.99 -3.16
CA ARG A 105 -2.81 11.66 -2.58
C ARG A 105 -3.76 10.73 -1.84
N ALA A 106 -3.26 9.57 -1.37
CA ALA A 106 -4.03 8.70 -0.49
C ALA A 106 -4.32 9.40 0.84
N GLU A 107 -5.53 9.20 1.36
CA GLU A 107 -5.95 9.69 2.67
C GLU A 107 -6.22 8.49 3.58
N ILE A 108 -5.39 8.32 4.62
CA ILE A 108 -5.43 7.19 5.56
C ILE A 108 -5.69 7.76 6.96
N ALA A 109 -6.83 7.41 7.55
CA ALA A 109 -7.20 7.91 8.87
C ALA A 109 -6.42 7.22 10.01
N GLY A 110 -6.01 5.97 9.82
CA GLY A 110 -5.18 5.21 10.73
C GLY A 110 -3.71 5.23 10.34
N ASN A 111 -3.05 4.08 10.50
CA ASN A 111 -1.65 3.87 10.16
C ASN A 111 -1.48 3.32 8.73
N LEU A 112 -0.36 3.67 8.09
CA LEU A 112 0.20 2.92 6.98
C LEU A 112 1.33 2.03 7.52
N GLN A 113 1.14 0.72 7.53
CA GLN A 113 2.12 -0.23 8.05
C GLN A 113 2.78 -1.00 6.91
N MET A 114 4.09 -0.85 6.79
CA MET A 114 4.91 -1.51 5.76
C MET A 114 6.02 -2.38 6.36
N SER A 115 5.87 -2.81 7.62
CA SER A 115 6.89 -3.63 8.27
C SER A 115 7.08 -4.97 7.58
N ALA A 116 8.34 -5.31 7.27
CA ALA A 116 8.72 -6.53 6.56
C ALA A 116 8.01 -6.71 5.21
N ALA A 117 7.75 -5.62 4.52
CA ALA A 117 7.30 -5.61 3.13
C ALA A 117 8.47 -5.82 2.17
N THR A 118 8.20 -6.41 1.00
CA THR A 118 9.15 -6.52 -0.10
C THR A 118 8.67 -5.68 -1.28
N LEU A 119 9.45 -4.68 -1.66
CA LEU A 119 9.20 -3.81 -2.81
C LEU A 119 10.32 -3.98 -3.84
N ASN A 120 10.00 -4.45 -5.04
CA ASN A 120 11.03 -4.66 -6.07
C ASN A 120 11.20 -3.47 -7.03
N THR A 121 10.33 -2.46 -6.96
CA THR A 121 10.44 -1.22 -7.74
C THR A 121 10.38 0.00 -6.83
N GLY A 122 9.29 0.22 -6.11
CA GLY A 122 9.21 1.34 -5.20
C GLY A 122 7.80 1.74 -4.75
N LEU A 123 7.77 2.83 -4.01
CA LEU A 123 6.58 3.46 -3.45
C LEU A 123 6.49 4.90 -3.96
N ASP A 124 5.39 5.24 -4.63
CA ASP A 124 5.04 6.62 -4.96
C ASP A 124 3.90 7.08 -4.04
N ALA A 125 4.23 7.94 -3.09
CA ALA A 125 3.30 8.46 -2.08
C ALA A 125 3.25 9.99 -2.05
N GLN A 126 3.43 10.63 -3.22
CA GLN A 126 3.36 12.08 -3.33
C GLN A 126 2.02 12.64 -2.85
N GLY A 127 2.07 13.60 -1.95
CA GLY A 127 0.89 14.26 -1.39
C GLY A 127 0.03 13.35 -0.49
N MET A 128 0.50 12.16 -0.13
CA MET A 128 -0.19 11.25 0.78
C MET A 128 -0.39 11.90 2.16
N ARG A 129 -1.51 11.58 2.81
CA ARG A 129 -1.81 11.98 4.18
C ARG A 129 -2.09 10.76 5.05
N VAL A 130 -1.31 10.57 6.10
CA VAL A 130 -1.52 9.53 7.12
C VAL A 130 -1.72 10.20 8.46
N ARG A 131 -2.90 10.08 9.05
CA ARG A 131 -3.19 10.80 10.31
C ARG A 131 -2.44 10.23 11.50
N ALA A 132 -2.29 8.92 11.58
CA ALA A 132 -1.57 8.26 12.66
C ALA A 132 -0.10 8.04 12.27
N GLY A 133 0.35 6.81 12.07
CA GLY A 133 1.75 6.51 11.83
C GLY A 133 2.03 5.97 10.43
N PHE A 134 3.16 6.39 9.85
CA PHE A 134 3.79 5.71 8.73
C PHE A 134 4.91 4.85 9.27
N ILE A 135 4.69 3.54 9.28
CA ILE A 135 5.63 2.55 9.83
C ILE A 135 6.42 1.95 8.69
N TRP A 136 7.69 2.32 8.62
CA TRP A 136 8.66 1.88 7.61
C TRP A 136 9.78 1.11 8.31
N LYS A 137 9.56 -0.18 8.58
CA LYS A 137 10.53 -1.05 9.27
C LYS A 137 10.81 -2.29 8.46
N ASP A 138 12.08 -2.69 8.36
CA ASP A 138 12.52 -3.93 7.73
C ASP A 138 11.96 -4.12 6.31
N VAL A 139 11.74 -3.01 5.61
CA VAL A 139 11.33 -3.03 4.20
C VAL A 139 12.52 -3.47 3.37
N THR A 140 12.32 -4.47 2.52
CA THR A 140 13.35 -5.06 1.68
C THR A 140 13.06 -4.85 0.20
N GLY A 141 14.12 -4.95 -0.62
CA GLY A 141 14.04 -4.85 -2.07
C GLY A 141 15.42 -4.52 -2.66
N ASP A 142 15.54 -4.55 -3.97
CA ASP A 142 16.78 -4.23 -4.65
C ASP A 142 16.68 -2.86 -5.33
N GLY A 143 17.25 -1.84 -4.68
CA GLY A 143 17.32 -0.50 -5.21
C GLY A 143 15.96 0.19 -5.39
N ILE A 144 15.09 0.08 -4.40
CA ILE A 144 13.76 0.69 -4.41
C ILE A 144 13.81 2.22 -4.46
N GLU A 145 12.83 2.80 -5.13
CA GLU A 145 12.62 4.25 -5.13
C GLU A 145 11.44 4.59 -4.22
N VAL A 146 11.60 5.64 -3.40
CA VAL A 146 10.55 6.11 -2.50
C VAL A 146 10.33 7.61 -2.72
N ASP A 147 9.10 7.96 -3.08
CA ASP A 147 8.71 9.36 -3.30
C ASP A 147 7.66 9.78 -2.26
N LEU A 148 8.05 10.68 -1.36
CA LEU A 148 7.22 11.26 -0.30
C LEU A 148 7.07 12.78 -0.48
N ILE A 149 7.28 13.31 -1.70
CA ILE A 149 7.11 14.75 -1.96
C ILE A 149 5.73 15.21 -1.51
N ASP A 150 5.67 16.32 -0.75
CA ASP A 150 4.43 16.91 -0.22
C ASP A 150 3.60 15.97 0.68
N ALA A 151 4.11 14.80 1.06
CA ALA A 151 3.39 13.90 1.96
C ALA A 151 3.44 14.42 3.41
N HIS A 152 2.39 14.09 4.18
CA HIS A 152 2.30 14.42 5.61
C HIS A 152 1.84 13.21 6.41
N VAL A 153 2.58 12.88 7.46
CA VAL A 153 2.27 11.77 8.38
C VAL A 153 2.30 12.26 9.83
N GLY A 154 1.44 11.72 10.69
CA GLY A 154 1.44 12.09 12.11
C GLY A 154 2.74 11.64 12.80
N THR A 155 3.05 10.36 12.72
CA THR A 155 4.32 9.81 13.24
C THR A 155 5.05 9.05 12.15
N LEU A 156 6.33 9.37 11.94
CA LEU A 156 7.22 8.51 11.16
C LEU A 156 7.87 7.50 12.12
N VAL A 157 7.69 6.22 11.83
CA VAL A 157 8.29 5.14 12.64
C VAL A 157 9.22 4.34 11.75
N ASP A 158 10.51 4.38 12.02
CA ASP A 158 11.52 3.68 11.24
C ASP A 158 12.51 2.91 12.13
N SER A 159 13.45 2.22 11.51
CA SER A 159 14.60 1.62 12.16
C SER A 159 15.88 1.95 11.37
N PRO A 160 17.07 1.92 11.98
CA PRO A 160 18.32 2.33 11.32
C PRO A 160 18.62 1.61 10.00
N GLY A 161 18.15 0.36 9.83
CA GLY A 161 18.33 -0.42 8.61
C GLY A 161 17.27 -0.24 7.55
N SER A 162 16.14 0.38 7.87
CA SER A 162 14.94 0.40 7.01
C SER A 162 15.12 1.11 5.68
N TRP A 163 16.08 2.01 5.58
CA TRP A 163 16.33 2.80 4.37
C TRP A 163 17.50 2.29 3.53
N GLN A 164 18.19 1.22 3.95
CA GLN A 164 19.38 0.71 3.26
C GLN A 164 19.08 0.17 1.85
N SER A 165 17.88 -0.36 1.63
CA SER A 165 17.44 -0.84 0.31
C SER A 165 16.95 0.28 -0.61
N VAL A 166 16.88 1.52 -0.12
CA VAL A 166 16.35 2.65 -0.88
C VAL A 166 17.46 3.29 -1.72
N LYS A 167 17.36 3.16 -3.04
CA LYS A 167 18.27 3.79 -4.00
C LYS A 167 17.99 5.27 -4.19
N MET A 168 16.72 5.67 -4.14
CA MET A 168 16.30 7.05 -4.31
C MET A 168 15.18 7.38 -3.32
N LEU A 169 15.40 8.42 -2.52
CA LEU A 169 14.44 8.94 -1.55
C LEU A 169 14.17 10.42 -1.85
N ARG A 170 12.91 10.76 -2.17
CA ARG A 170 12.48 12.15 -2.41
C ARG A 170 11.62 12.62 -1.26
N LEU A 171 12.06 13.71 -0.60
CA LEU A 171 11.44 14.24 0.62
C LEU A 171 11.09 15.74 0.52
N SER A 172 11.03 16.33 -0.67
CA SER A 172 10.69 17.76 -0.81
C SER A 172 9.32 18.03 -0.16
N SER A 173 9.27 18.97 0.79
CA SER A 173 8.05 19.31 1.55
C SER A 173 7.42 18.15 2.34
N PHE A 174 8.13 17.04 2.54
CA PHE A 174 7.66 15.97 3.42
C PHE A 174 7.57 16.48 4.86
N ARG A 175 6.48 16.11 5.55
CA ARG A 175 6.22 16.55 6.94
C ARG A 175 5.81 15.37 7.80
N PHE A 176 6.25 15.40 9.06
CA PHE A 176 5.77 14.52 10.12
C PHE A 176 5.67 15.34 11.41
N ASP A 177 4.72 14.98 12.28
CA ASP A 177 4.54 15.66 13.57
C ASP A 177 5.53 15.11 14.61
N ARG A 178 5.85 13.81 14.52
CA ARG A 178 6.83 13.11 15.36
C ARG A 178 7.60 12.08 14.57
N ILE A 179 8.80 11.76 15.07
CA ILE A 179 9.60 10.64 14.60
C ILE A 179 9.86 9.70 15.76
N GLU A 180 9.66 8.41 15.54
CA GLU A 180 10.01 7.34 16.49
C GLU A 180 10.97 6.40 15.74
N SER A 181 12.19 6.31 16.23
CA SER A 181 13.21 5.42 15.70
C SER A 181 13.59 4.43 16.79
N ASP A 182 13.67 3.14 16.44
CA ASP A 182 14.25 2.15 17.36
C ASP A 182 15.76 2.42 17.43
N MET A 183 16.16 3.38 18.26
CA MET A 183 17.55 3.52 18.65
C MET A 183 17.84 2.40 19.62
N ASP A 184 18.59 1.39 19.20
CA ASP A 184 19.22 0.47 20.12
C ASP A 184 20.07 1.31 21.09
N VAL A 185 19.58 1.47 22.30
CA VAL A 185 20.37 2.02 23.41
C VAL A 185 21.37 0.92 23.75
N GLN A 186 22.59 1.01 23.17
CA GLN A 186 23.74 0.23 23.59
C GLN A 186 24.28 0.75 24.94
#